data_5f44227df102685f2164f0163c35a897
#
_entry.id   5f44227df102685f2164f0163c35a897
#
_cell.length_a   1.000
_cell.length_b   1.000
_cell.length_c   1.000
_cell.angle_alpha   90.00
_cell.angle_beta   90.00
_cell.angle_gamma   90.00
#
_symmetry.space_group_name_H-M   'P 1'
#
loop_
_entity.id
_entity.type
_entity.pdbx_description
1 polymer ?
#
loop_
_entity_poly.entity_id
_entity_poly.type
_entity_poly.pdbx_seq_one_letter_code
_entity_poly.pdbx_strand_id
1 'polypeptide(L)'
;FYQLKQAQQPPAVRQKVAAQLRKLDQHYWAFRLLSTGAASHDSDDVFALSWQWIALLHRSPAMCVADTLHHLSLRTGCSLNSLLTPFVTFPGVLHEGCRVKYQQSTALLVGQLPEQVLLYLPHNEQFAWNGRNSITPENGKTVSLTQWVQIVERLNHYQTENDNNEQALTLPDYQWAVPTSYPVSRPPTSLEQLLRALNDPDVAIKKIVDLISTEPTFSAFLTQAASQDNRMQLPVQDLKQSILTYGLDRVGHMLVQHALYQRLSQHPFPLQPWFSRLTQLAAQIASELAAATPSLTPQSAGLVVTIALSPLFTLPYTKVQITIPRQPRQLFNVATLLHPQPEKWLASVRQHQQSLVTAWQQQTLQTKLIACCGRLPLDVPASLRQAHCVAGLSIIWARQWLLDQPVCESTKQFIQQTRQLYPDLFGLEPLIRSQVSALLACPLNEF
;
A
#
# COMPACT_ATOMS: atom_id res chain seq x y z
N PHE A 1 13.43 2.58 16.12
CA PHE A 1 13.45 3.25 14.82
C PHE A 1 14.29 4.54 14.85
N TYR A 2 13.96 5.49 15.75
CA TYR A 2 14.68 6.74 15.94
C TYR A 2 16.18 6.52 16.20
N GLN A 3 16.51 5.64 17.14
CA GLN A 3 17.89 5.28 17.48
C GLN A 3 18.65 4.69 16.30
N LEU A 4 18.02 3.81 15.53
CA LEU A 4 18.61 3.22 14.33
C LEU A 4 18.92 4.26 13.25
N LYS A 5 18.10 5.29 13.12
CA LYS A 5 18.33 6.37 12.15
C LYS A 5 19.37 7.39 12.64
N GLN A 6 19.34 7.77 13.93
CA GLN A 6 20.30 8.72 14.49
C GLN A 6 21.72 8.16 14.64
N ALA A 7 21.85 6.87 14.94
CA ALA A 7 23.15 6.24 15.16
C ALA A 7 23.98 6.04 13.88
N GLN A 8 23.55 6.63 12.74
CA GLN A 8 24.23 6.50 11.44
C GLN A 8 24.67 5.05 11.14
N GLN A 9 23.83 4.09 11.51
CA GLN A 9 24.12 2.68 11.32
C GLN A 9 24.44 2.37 9.86
N PRO A 10 25.38 1.46 9.60
CA PRO A 10 25.73 1.04 8.25
C PRO A 10 24.49 0.64 7.44
N PRO A 11 24.43 0.93 6.14
CA PRO A 11 23.30 0.57 5.28
C PRO A 11 22.88 -0.90 5.41
N ALA A 12 23.84 -1.81 5.56
CA ALA A 12 23.57 -3.23 5.74
C ALA A 12 22.77 -3.57 7.00
N VAL A 13 23.01 -2.85 8.11
CA VAL A 13 22.23 -3.05 9.36
C VAL A 13 20.79 -2.56 9.18
N ARG A 14 20.62 -1.39 8.56
CA ARG A 14 19.27 -0.85 8.24
C ARG A 14 18.49 -1.78 7.33
N GLN A 15 19.13 -2.35 6.32
CA GLN A 15 18.51 -3.34 5.43
C GLN A 15 18.07 -4.61 6.17
N LYS A 16 18.91 -5.15 7.06
CA LYS A 16 18.55 -6.32 7.89
C LYS A 16 17.34 -6.04 8.77
N VAL A 17 17.30 -4.88 9.43
CA VAL A 17 16.18 -4.50 10.28
C VAL A 17 14.92 -4.26 9.45
N ALA A 18 15.04 -3.61 8.30
CA ALA A 18 13.90 -3.42 7.39
C ALA A 18 13.35 -4.76 6.87
N ALA A 19 14.21 -5.73 6.60
CA ALA A 19 13.78 -7.09 6.24
C ALA A 19 13.02 -7.79 7.38
N GLN A 20 13.44 -7.60 8.63
CA GLN A 20 12.69 -8.12 9.79
C GLN A 20 11.35 -7.40 9.98
N LEU A 21 11.31 -6.07 9.83
CA LEU A 21 10.07 -5.30 9.87
C LEU A 21 9.08 -5.76 8.80
N ARG A 22 9.55 -6.10 7.59
CA ARG A 22 8.71 -6.69 6.54
C ARG A 22 8.11 -8.04 6.97
N LYS A 23 8.91 -8.89 7.60
CA LYS A 23 8.43 -10.19 8.12
C LYS A 23 7.38 -10.05 9.21
N LEU A 24 7.36 -8.91 9.91
CA LEU A 24 6.39 -8.56 10.93
C LEU A 24 5.25 -7.66 10.39
N ASP A 25 5.07 -7.60 9.07
CA ASP A 25 4.08 -6.77 8.38
C ASP A 25 4.21 -5.25 8.60
N GLN A 26 5.32 -4.81 9.15
CA GLN A 26 5.61 -3.40 9.40
C GLN A 26 6.23 -2.72 8.16
N HIS A 27 5.54 -2.84 7.01
CA HIS A 27 6.03 -2.38 5.70
C HIS A 27 6.28 -0.87 5.66
N TYR A 28 5.40 -0.07 6.25
CA TYR A 28 5.59 1.37 6.36
C TYR A 28 6.86 1.73 7.11
N TRP A 29 7.12 1.10 8.26
CA TRP A 29 8.32 1.36 9.05
C TRP A 29 9.59 0.85 8.38
N ALA A 30 9.52 -0.27 7.67
CA ALA A 30 10.62 -0.75 6.83
C ALA A 30 10.96 0.28 5.75
N PHE A 31 9.95 0.85 5.10
CA PHE A 31 10.11 1.94 4.15
C PHE A 31 10.82 3.13 4.79
N ARG A 32 10.29 3.66 5.85
CA ARG A 32 10.84 4.87 6.52
C ARG A 32 12.24 4.68 7.08
N LEU A 33 12.61 3.46 7.46
CA LEU A 33 13.96 3.15 7.93
C LEU A 33 15.00 3.24 6.81
N LEU A 34 14.64 2.81 5.62
CA LEU A 34 15.55 2.78 4.47
C LEU A 34 15.59 4.11 3.70
N SER A 35 14.52 4.90 3.71
CA SER A 35 14.50 6.19 3.02
C SER A 35 15.65 7.07 3.48
N THR A 36 16.49 7.52 2.54
CA THR A 36 17.60 8.45 2.77
C THR A 36 17.05 9.87 2.77
N GLY A 37 17.18 10.57 3.86
CA GLY A 37 16.79 11.98 3.96
C GLY A 37 16.13 12.27 5.29
N ALA A 38 16.38 13.45 5.84
CA ALA A 38 15.50 14.05 6.81
C ALA A 38 14.11 14.04 6.17
N ALA A 39 13.08 13.62 6.92
CA ALA A 39 11.71 13.69 6.43
C ALA A 39 11.54 15.05 5.75
N SER A 40 11.38 15.04 4.42
CA SER A 40 11.05 16.28 3.73
C SER A 40 9.75 16.74 4.35
N HIS A 41 9.72 17.95 4.85
CA HIS A 41 8.61 18.50 5.63
C HIS A 41 7.27 18.46 4.89
N ASP A 42 7.28 18.16 3.60
CA ASP A 42 6.14 18.40 2.72
C ASP A 42 5.22 17.18 2.46
N SER A 43 5.58 15.96 2.84
CA SER A 43 4.80 14.79 2.39
C SER A 43 4.15 13.95 3.49
N ASP A 44 4.52 14.12 4.76
CA ASP A 44 3.99 13.30 5.85
C ASP A 44 4.08 14.04 7.20
N ASP A 45 3.15 14.95 7.43
CA ASP A 45 3.06 15.77 8.62
C ASP A 45 2.98 14.93 9.92
N VAL A 46 2.26 13.81 9.89
CA VAL A 46 2.12 12.92 11.05
C VAL A 46 3.46 12.27 11.40
N PHE A 47 4.21 11.84 10.40
CA PHE A 47 5.53 11.26 10.64
C PHE A 47 6.52 12.30 11.15
N ALA A 48 6.54 13.50 10.55
CA ALA A 48 7.40 14.60 10.97
C ALA A 48 7.12 15.00 12.43
N LEU A 49 5.84 15.08 12.80
CA LEU A 49 5.40 15.34 14.16
C LEU A 49 5.84 14.23 15.12
N SER A 50 5.60 12.97 14.77
CA SER A 50 6.00 11.82 15.59
C SER A 50 7.52 11.76 15.77
N TRP A 51 8.28 12.08 14.72
CA TRP A 51 9.73 12.16 14.78
C TRP A 51 10.21 13.25 15.76
N GLN A 52 9.64 14.45 15.67
CA GLN A 52 9.97 15.55 16.57
C GLN A 52 9.59 15.21 18.03
N TRP A 53 8.44 14.58 18.23
CA TRP A 53 7.99 14.14 19.55
C TRP A 53 8.98 13.17 20.19
N ILE A 54 9.33 12.09 19.48
CA ILE A 54 10.31 11.12 19.97
C ILE A 54 11.68 11.76 20.20
N ALA A 55 12.10 12.67 19.32
CA ALA A 55 13.35 13.41 19.49
C ALA A 55 13.39 14.26 20.76
N LEU A 56 12.29 14.90 21.12
CA LEU A 56 12.15 15.66 22.36
C LEU A 56 12.21 14.76 23.59
N LEU A 57 11.46 13.66 23.60
CA LEU A 57 11.47 12.68 24.70
C LEU A 57 12.86 12.07 24.91
N HIS A 58 13.60 11.82 23.84
CA HIS A 58 14.98 11.31 23.93
C HIS A 58 15.97 12.31 24.51
N ARG A 59 15.81 13.61 24.14
CA ARG A 59 16.70 14.68 24.65
C ARG A 59 16.40 15.08 26.08
N SER A 60 15.15 14.95 26.48
CA SER A 60 14.66 15.36 27.79
C SER A 60 13.75 14.30 28.40
N PRO A 61 14.30 13.20 28.93
CA PRO A 61 13.52 12.06 29.45
C PRO A 61 12.57 12.41 30.61
N ALA A 62 12.79 13.56 31.26
CA ALA A 62 11.94 14.03 32.35
C ALA A 62 10.74 14.88 31.86
N MET A 63 10.66 15.15 30.55
CA MET A 63 9.61 15.96 29.96
C MET A 63 8.29 15.17 29.95
N CYS A 64 7.23 15.77 30.45
CA CYS A 64 5.89 15.17 30.35
C CYS A 64 5.26 15.42 29.00
N VAL A 65 4.15 14.73 28.72
CA VAL A 65 3.43 14.89 27.44
C VAL A 65 2.96 16.33 27.23
N ALA A 66 2.47 16.99 28.27
CA ALA A 66 2.02 18.38 28.18
C ALA A 66 3.17 19.33 27.80
N ASP A 67 4.35 19.16 28.41
CA ASP A 67 5.54 19.95 28.06
C ASP A 67 6.00 19.66 26.64
N THR A 68 5.94 18.38 26.22
CA THR A 68 6.29 17.98 24.86
C THR A 68 5.35 18.62 23.83
N LEU A 69 4.03 18.60 24.10
CA LEU A 69 3.02 19.26 23.26
C LEU A 69 3.25 20.77 23.18
N HIS A 70 3.55 21.40 24.33
CA HIS A 70 3.88 22.83 24.37
C HIS A 70 5.10 23.14 23.51
N HIS A 71 6.18 22.38 23.68
CA HIS A 71 7.39 22.57 22.86
C HIS A 71 7.17 22.30 21.38
N LEU A 72 6.36 21.33 21.01
CA LEU A 72 6.00 21.04 19.61
C LEU A 72 5.16 22.17 19.03
N SER A 73 4.17 22.67 19.74
CA SER A 73 3.30 23.76 19.27
C SER A 73 4.09 25.05 18.99
N LEU A 74 5.14 25.31 19.75
CA LEU A 74 6.01 26.46 19.53
C LEU A 74 6.94 26.30 18.32
N ARG A 75 7.29 25.05 17.94
CA ARG A 75 8.27 24.77 16.88
C ARG A 75 7.68 24.51 15.52
N THR A 76 6.48 23.96 15.47
CA THR A 76 5.91 23.39 14.24
C THR A 76 5.15 24.38 13.37
N GLY A 77 4.92 25.58 13.84
CA GLY A 77 4.10 26.55 13.09
C GLY A 77 2.63 26.12 12.94
N CYS A 78 1.85 26.95 12.28
CA CYS A 78 0.38 26.76 12.21
C CYS A 78 -0.09 25.50 11.48
N SER A 79 0.71 24.96 10.55
CA SER A 79 0.29 23.80 9.73
C SER A 79 0.16 22.50 10.51
N LEU A 80 0.99 22.29 11.53
CA LEU A 80 0.95 21.06 12.35
C LEU A 80 0.11 21.21 13.63
N ASN A 81 -0.31 22.42 13.98
CA ASN A 81 -1.13 22.64 15.17
C ASN A 81 -2.48 21.92 15.10
N SER A 82 -3.06 21.77 13.92
CA SER A 82 -4.29 21.00 13.73
C SER A 82 -4.13 19.52 14.09
N LEU A 83 -2.94 18.95 13.87
CA LEU A 83 -2.62 17.57 14.25
C LEU A 83 -2.34 17.43 15.75
N LEU A 84 -1.87 18.50 16.42
CA LEU A 84 -1.62 18.50 17.87
C LEU A 84 -2.89 18.70 18.70
N THR A 85 -3.90 19.38 18.15
CA THR A 85 -5.15 19.70 18.86
C THR A 85 -5.83 18.48 19.49
N PRO A 86 -5.98 17.33 18.81
CA PRO A 86 -6.58 16.13 19.41
C PRO A 86 -5.82 15.61 20.64
N PHE A 87 -4.51 15.82 20.71
CA PHE A 87 -3.70 15.36 21.83
C PHE A 87 -3.81 16.27 23.07
N VAL A 88 -4.30 17.49 22.92
CA VAL A 88 -4.59 18.37 24.06
C VAL A 88 -5.85 17.91 24.79
N THR A 89 -6.83 17.42 24.05
CA THR A 89 -8.12 16.93 24.60
C THR A 89 -8.10 15.45 24.91
N PHE A 90 -7.41 14.65 24.08
CA PHE A 90 -7.29 13.20 24.24
C PHE A 90 -6.01 12.69 23.54
N PRO A 91 -5.09 12.02 24.26
CA PRO A 91 -5.20 11.56 25.66
C PRO A 91 -5.00 12.64 26.73
N GLY A 92 -4.67 13.87 26.38
CA GLY A 92 -4.41 14.94 27.33
C GLY A 92 -3.13 14.66 28.15
N VAL A 93 -3.25 14.79 29.46
CA VAL A 93 -2.13 14.52 30.40
C VAL A 93 -1.87 13.03 30.57
N LEU A 94 -2.87 12.20 30.27
CA LEU A 94 -2.79 10.74 30.37
C LEU A 94 -2.40 10.16 29.01
N HIS A 95 -1.35 9.37 28.97
CA HIS A 95 -0.89 8.65 27.79
C HIS A 95 -0.44 7.25 28.16
N GLU A 96 -0.43 6.34 27.21
CA GLU A 96 0.06 4.99 27.42
C GLU A 96 1.53 5.01 27.85
N GLY A 97 1.86 4.23 28.87
CA GLY A 97 3.15 4.22 29.53
C GLY A 97 3.30 5.23 30.68
N CYS A 98 2.33 6.11 30.95
CA CYS A 98 2.39 6.98 32.09
C CYS A 98 2.02 6.25 33.41
N ARG A 99 2.60 6.72 34.51
CA ARG A 99 2.23 6.28 35.84
C ARG A 99 0.99 7.01 36.33
N VAL A 100 0.10 6.30 36.92
CA VAL A 100 -1.13 6.83 37.50
C VAL A 100 -1.32 6.29 38.92
N LYS A 101 -1.92 7.10 39.78
CA LYS A 101 -2.41 6.64 41.05
C LYS A 101 -3.78 6.02 40.88
N TYR A 102 -3.91 4.77 41.27
CA TYR A 102 -5.15 4.03 41.29
C TYR A 102 -5.35 3.45 42.71
N GLN A 103 -6.47 3.82 43.33
CA GLN A 103 -6.72 3.53 44.75
C GLN A 103 -5.59 4.06 45.63
N GLN A 104 -4.73 3.26 46.19
CA GLN A 104 -3.57 3.69 46.98
C GLN A 104 -2.24 3.19 46.41
N SER A 105 -2.26 2.69 45.17
CA SER A 105 -1.08 2.12 44.53
C SER A 105 -0.76 2.84 43.20
N THR A 106 0.50 2.71 42.78
CA THR A 106 0.93 3.16 41.46
C THR A 106 0.61 2.09 40.43
N ALA A 107 -0.08 2.45 39.38
CA ALA A 107 -0.37 1.63 38.22
C ALA A 107 0.25 2.24 36.95
N LEU A 108 0.28 1.49 35.86
CA LEU A 108 0.71 1.95 34.56
C LEU A 108 -0.48 1.95 33.59
N LEU A 109 -0.68 3.05 32.89
CA LEU A 109 -1.68 3.13 31.85
C LEU A 109 -1.16 2.40 30.60
N VAL A 110 -1.85 1.35 30.17
CA VAL A 110 -1.43 0.53 29.03
C VAL A 110 -2.39 0.59 27.85
N GLY A 111 -3.59 1.10 28.06
CA GLY A 111 -4.58 1.34 27.01
C GLY A 111 -5.68 2.25 27.52
N GLN A 112 -6.36 2.94 26.60
CA GLN A 112 -7.45 3.84 26.97
C GLN A 112 -8.54 3.89 25.93
N LEU A 113 -9.77 3.97 26.44
CA LEU A 113 -11.00 4.28 25.72
C LEU A 113 -11.54 5.64 26.22
N PRO A 114 -12.53 6.25 25.58
CA PRO A 114 -13.07 7.54 26.02
C PRO A 114 -13.43 7.59 27.49
N GLU A 115 -14.05 6.54 28.04
CA GLU A 115 -14.52 6.51 29.43
C GLU A 115 -13.78 5.50 30.33
N GLN A 116 -12.97 4.63 29.76
CA GLN A 116 -12.27 3.56 30.47
C GLN A 116 -10.78 3.57 30.16
N VAL A 117 -10.01 3.05 31.10
CA VAL A 117 -8.57 2.89 30.98
C VAL A 117 -8.16 1.47 31.37
N LEU A 118 -7.23 0.91 30.63
CA LEU A 118 -6.61 -0.34 30.96
C LEU A 118 -5.33 -0.08 31.77
N LEU A 119 -5.29 -0.58 32.98
CA LEU A 119 -4.19 -0.42 33.90
C LEU A 119 -3.41 -1.72 34.02
N TYR A 120 -2.08 -1.64 34.02
CA TYR A 120 -1.21 -2.70 34.51
C TYR A 120 -0.86 -2.39 35.96
N LEU A 121 -1.13 -3.36 36.84
CA LEU A 121 -0.88 -3.31 38.29
C LEU A 121 0.42 -4.06 38.61
N PRO A 122 1.55 -3.36 38.83
CA PRO A 122 2.86 -4.03 38.99
C PRO A 122 2.96 -4.96 40.19
N HIS A 123 2.15 -4.74 41.25
CA HIS A 123 2.21 -5.50 42.48
C HIS A 123 1.66 -6.92 42.36
N ASN A 124 0.73 -7.15 41.43
CA ASN A 124 0.14 -8.47 41.18
C ASN A 124 0.28 -8.91 39.71
N GLU A 125 0.97 -8.11 38.91
CA GLU A 125 1.21 -8.36 37.48
C GLU A 125 -0.06 -8.54 36.64
N GLN A 126 -1.18 -7.91 37.03
CA GLN A 126 -2.48 -8.07 36.42
C GLN A 126 -2.88 -6.82 35.60
N PHE A 127 -3.75 -7.03 34.62
CA PHE A 127 -4.42 -5.98 33.89
C PHE A 127 -5.85 -5.81 34.41
N ALA A 128 -6.31 -4.55 34.50
CA ALA A 128 -7.66 -4.24 34.94
C ALA A 128 -8.24 -3.04 34.20
N TRP A 129 -9.45 -3.19 33.70
CA TRP A 129 -10.22 -2.08 33.16
C TRP A 129 -10.86 -1.27 34.26
N ASN A 130 -10.73 0.05 34.21
CA ASN A 130 -11.26 0.97 35.23
C ASN A 130 -11.82 2.22 34.56
N GLY A 131 -12.77 2.88 35.26
CA GLY A 131 -13.27 4.16 34.81
C GLY A 131 -12.18 5.24 34.78
N ARG A 132 -12.14 6.07 33.77
CA ARG A 132 -11.13 7.14 33.63
C ARG A 132 -11.07 8.09 34.81
N ASN A 133 -12.21 8.32 35.48
CA ASN A 133 -12.31 9.19 36.65
C ASN A 133 -11.71 8.58 37.94
N SER A 134 -11.39 7.30 37.93
CA SER A 134 -10.82 6.59 39.11
C SER A 134 -9.31 6.72 39.25
N ILE A 135 -8.66 7.38 38.30
CA ILE A 135 -7.20 7.52 38.25
C ILE A 135 -6.79 8.98 38.28
N THR A 136 -5.63 9.24 38.84
CA THR A 136 -4.98 10.57 38.77
C THR A 136 -3.58 10.42 38.21
N PRO A 137 -3.12 11.33 37.33
CA PRO A 137 -1.75 11.27 36.82
C PRO A 137 -0.76 11.41 37.98
N GLU A 138 0.27 10.59 37.96
CA GLU A 138 1.39 10.70 38.88
C GLU A 138 2.52 11.44 38.19
N ASN A 139 2.90 12.61 38.71
CA ASN A 139 4.04 13.35 38.21
C ASN A 139 5.31 12.55 38.45
N GLY A 140 5.95 12.10 37.40
CA GLY A 140 7.22 11.40 37.56
C GLY A 140 7.60 10.49 36.40
N LYS A 141 8.63 9.76 36.60
CA LYS A 141 9.38 8.97 35.65
C LYS A 141 8.51 8.05 34.80
N THR A 142 8.61 8.18 33.51
CA THR A 142 8.11 7.18 32.55
C THR A 142 8.80 5.83 32.77
N VAL A 143 8.13 4.77 32.38
CA VAL A 143 8.67 3.41 32.45
C VAL A 143 9.84 3.28 31.48
N SER A 144 10.87 2.52 31.86
CA SER A 144 11.97 2.23 30.92
C SER A 144 11.47 1.42 29.74
N LEU A 145 12.11 1.59 28.57
CA LEU A 145 11.74 0.86 27.35
C LEU A 145 11.73 -0.65 27.58
N THR A 146 12.68 -1.19 28.33
CA THR A 146 12.76 -2.63 28.65
C THR A 146 11.54 -3.09 29.44
N GLN A 147 11.14 -2.34 30.46
CA GLN A 147 9.93 -2.65 31.23
C GLN A 147 8.67 -2.54 30.38
N TRP A 148 8.60 -1.53 29.49
CA TRP A 148 7.47 -1.36 28.60
C TRP A 148 7.31 -2.55 27.63
N VAL A 149 8.41 -3.02 27.03
CA VAL A 149 8.39 -4.20 26.16
C VAL A 149 7.86 -5.43 26.89
N GLN A 150 8.32 -5.68 28.13
CA GLN A 150 7.82 -6.81 28.93
C GLN A 150 6.32 -6.70 29.23
N ILE A 151 5.84 -5.49 29.52
CA ILE A 151 4.41 -5.25 29.77
C ILE A 151 3.59 -5.48 28.50
N VAL A 152 4.07 -5.03 27.34
CA VAL A 152 3.39 -5.23 26.04
C VAL A 152 3.34 -6.71 25.66
N GLU A 153 4.41 -7.48 25.91
CA GLU A 153 4.41 -8.93 25.71
C GLU A 153 3.34 -9.61 26.59
N ARG A 154 3.24 -9.25 27.86
CA ARG A 154 2.19 -9.74 28.76
C ARG A 154 0.79 -9.30 28.35
N LEU A 155 0.65 -8.07 27.86
CA LEU A 155 -0.63 -7.56 27.35
C LEU A 155 -1.11 -8.37 26.14
N ASN A 156 -0.21 -8.75 25.25
CA ASN A 156 -0.55 -9.62 24.12
C ASN A 156 -1.06 -10.98 24.56
N HIS A 157 -0.46 -11.59 25.61
CA HIS A 157 -0.96 -12.83 26.19
C HIS A 157 -2.32 -12.63 26.87
N TYR A 158 -2.49 -11.57 27.63
CA TYR A 158 -3.76 -11.23 28.26
C TYR A 158 -4.89 -11.04 27.25
N GLN A 159 -4.63 -10.38 26.13
CA GLN A 159 -5.59 -10.22 25.05
C GLN A 159 -5.95 -11.55 24.39
N THR A 160 -4.97 -12.40 24.13
CA THR A 160 -5.20 -13.73 23.51
C THR A 160 -6.04 -14.66 24.41
N GLU A 161 -5.85 -14.59 25.72
CA GLU A 161 -6.63 -15.38 26.70
C GLU A 161 -8.06 -14.85 26.87
N ASN A 162 -8.27 -13.55 26.68
CA ASN A 162 -9.58 -12.89 26.84
C ASN A 162 -10.36 -12.73 25.53
N ASP A 163 -9.77 -13.02 24.38
CA ASP A 163 -10.47 -13.01 23.08
C ASP A 163 -11.64 -14.01 22.98
N ASN A 164 -11.74 -14.94 23.92
CA ASN A 164 -12.92 -15.82 24.07
C ASN A 164 -14.09 -15.16 24.81
N ASN A 165 -13.91 -14.01 25.42
CA ASN A 165 -14.99 -13.18 25.95
C ASN A 165 -15.28 -12.06 24.96
N GLU A 166 -16.50 -12.00 24.44
CA GLU A 166 -17.03 -11.07 23.42
C GLU A 166 -16.91 -9.55 23.74
N GLN A 167 -16.15 -9.18 24.74
CA GLN A 167 -15.67 -7.82 24.99
C GLN A 167 -14.31 -7.55 24.33
N ALA A 168 -14.06 -8.20 23.16
CA ALA A 168 -13.01 -7.74 22.26
C ALA A 168 -13.17 -6.21 22.12
N LEU A 169 -12.08 -5.49 22.37
CA LEU A 169 -11.94 -4.09 22.05
C LEU A 169 -12.46 -3.87 20.61
N THR A 170 -13.76 -3.71 20.46
CA THR A 170 -14.31 -3.05 19.30
C THR A 170 -13.79 -1.64 19.44
N LEU A 171 -12.62 -1.38 18.83
CA LEU A 171 -12.22 -0.04 18.49
C LEU A 171 -13.50 0.58 17.93
N PRO A 172 -13.98 1.70 18.52
CA PRO A 172 -15.16 2.35 18.01
C PRO A 172 -14.96 2.41 16.50
N ASP A 173 -15.99 2.09 15.73
CA ASP A 173 -15.99 2.27 14.28
C ASP A 173 -15.69 3.77 14.08
N TYR A 174 -14.41 4.10 14.11
CA TYR A 174 -13.95 5.41 13.71
C TYR A 174 -14.32 5.46 12.23
N GLN A 175 -15.47 6.00 11.97
CA GLN A 175 -15.79 6.56 10.67
C GLN A 175 -14.79 7.72 10.49
N TRP A 176 -13.57 7.34 10.15
CA TRP A 176 -12.63 8.30 9.65
C TRP A 176 -13.35 8.95 8.48
N ALA A 177 -13.66 10.23 8.61
CA ALA A 177 -14.08 11.04 7.48
C ALA A 177 -12.86 11.14 6.54
N VAL A 178 -12.53 10.01 5.92
CA VAL A 178 -11.51 9.96 4.89
C VAL A 178 -12.09 10.71 3.71
N PRO A 179 -11.40 11.73 3.19
CA PRO A 179 -11.87 12.47 2.03
C PRO A 179 -12.28 11.48 0.96
N THR A 180 -13.47 11.67 0.40
CA THR A 180 -13.97 10.91 -0.74
C THR A 180 -12.85 10.79 -1.77
N SER A 181 -12.64 9.58 -2.28
CA SER A 181 -11.61 9.28 -3.26
C SER A 181 -11.50 10.41 -4.28
N TYR A 182 -10.32 11.00 -4.41
CA TYR A 182 -10.10 11.98 -5.46
C TYR A 182 -10.42 11.34 -6.81
N PRO A 183 -10.97 12.11 -7.77
CA PRO A 183 -11.43 11.53 -9.01
C PRO A 183 -10.25 11.08 -9.89
N VAL A 184 -9.86 9.84 -9.75
CA VAL A 184 -9.09 9.10 -10.77
C VAL A 184 -9.96 8.88 -12.02
N SER A 185 -11.22 9.30 -11.93
CA SER A 185 -12.31 8.96 -12.81
C SER A 185 -12.20 9.54 -14.22
N ARG A 186 -11.27 10.43 -14.53
CA ARG A 186 -11.16 10.98 -15.89
C ARG A 186 -9.73 10.93 -16.40
N PRO A 187 -9.51 10.38 -17.61
CA PRO A 187 -8.23 10.51 -18.28
C PRO A 187 -7.90 11.99 -18.53
N PRO A 188 -6.62 12.36 -18.68
CA PRO A 188 -6.24 13.67 -19.17
C PRO A 188 -6.88 13.95 -20.54
N THR A 189 -7.30 15.19 -20.77
CA THR A 189 -7.94 15.58 -22.04
C THR A 189 -7.02 15.33 -23.25
N SER A 190 -5.73 15.52 -23.08
CA SER A 190 -4.69 15.18 -24.08
C SER A 190 -4.70 13.70 -24.44
N LEU A 191 -4.85 12.81 -23.44
CA LEU A 191 -4.95 11.38 -23.68
C LEU A 191 -6.25 11.00 -24.40
N GLU A 192 -7.39 11.62 -24.08
CA GLU A 192 -8.65 11.39 -24.80
C GLU A 192 -8.53 11.77 -26.27
N GLN A 193 -7.93 12.90 -26.57
CA GLN A 193 -7.69 13.35 -27.95
C GLN A 193 -6.77 12.38 -28.68
N LEU A 194 -5.70 11.92 -28.01
CA LEU A 194 -4.77 10.97 -28.58
C LEU A 194 -5.44 9.61 -28.86
N LEU A 195 -6.24 9.09 -27.93
CA LEU A 195 -6.95 7.81 -28.12
C LEU A 195 -7.96 7.89 -29.27
N ARG A 196 -8.64 9.01 -29.43
CA ARG A 196 -9.51 9.23 -30.61
C ARG A 196 -8.72 9.21 -31.91
N ALA A 197 -7.53 9.85 -31.93
CA ALA A 197 -6.67 9.83 -33.11
C ALA A 197 -6.11 8.43 -33.38
N LEU A 198 -5.72 7.67 -32.36
CA LEU A 198 -5.23 6.29 -32.51
C LEU A 198 -6.29 5.30 -33.01
N ASN A 199 -7.57 5.57 -32.77
CA ASN A 199 -8.69 4.77 -33.26
C ASN A 199 -9.14 5.15 -34.64
N ASP A 200 -8.58 6.20 -35.26
CA ASP A 200 -8.84 6.60 -36.62
C ASP A 200 -7.91 5.82 -37.58
N PRO A 201 -8.43 4.92 -38.44
CA PRO A 201 -7.61 4.07 -39.30
C PRO A 201 -6.80 4.88 -40.33
N ASP A 202 -7.26 6.09 -40.68
CA ASP A 202 -6.63 6.96 -41.69
C ASP A 202 -5.70 8.02 -41.08
N VAL A 203 -5.43 7.92 -39.77
CA VAL A 203 -4.61 8.90 -39.06
C VAL A 203 -3.16 8.92 -39.56
N ALA A 204 -2.65 10.08 -39.89
CA ALA A 204 -1.23 10.24 -40.19
C ALA A 204 -0.37 10.10 -38.94
N ILE A 205 0.69 9.28 -38.98
CA ILE A 205 1.64 9.08 -37.87
C ILE A 205 2.17 10.44 -37.37
N LYS A 206 2.38 11.42 -38.25
CA LYS A 206 2.83 12.75 -37.85
C LYS A 206 1.87 13.41 -36.84
N LYS A 207 0.55 13.30 -37.05
CA LYS A 207 -0.46 13.86 -36.15
C LYS A 207 -0.38 13.20 -34.76
N ILE A 208 -0.11 11.88 -34.68
CA ILE A 208 0.06 11.16 -33.41
C ILE A 208 1.34 11.61 -32.70
N VAL A 209 2.45 11.74 -33.45
CA VAL A 209 3.71 12.26 -32.91
C VAL A 209 3.51 13.65 -32.31
N ASP A 210 2.83 14.55 -33.06
CA ASP A 210 2.55 15.91 -32.61
C ASP A 210 1.71 15.90 -31.31
N LEU A 211 0.64 15.08 -31.26
CA LEU A 211 -0.20 14.94 -30.04
C LEU A 211 0.58 14.40 -28.83
N ILE A 212 1.41 13.37 -29.02
CA ILE A 212 2.22 12.83 -27.91
C ILE A 212 3.28 13.84 -27.47
N SER A 213 3.84 14.60 -28.37
CA SER A 213 4.85 15.63 -28.09
C SER A 213 4.31 16.80 -27.28
N THR A 214 2.99 17.05 -27.27
CA THR A 214 2.36 18.05 -26.39
C THR A 214 2.44 17.66 -24.91
N GLU A 215 2.65 16.38 -24.59
CA GLU A 215 2.77 15.85 -23.25
C GLU A 215 4.19 15.27 -23.01
N PRO A 216 5.10 16.04 -22.42
CA PRO A 216 6.50 15.61 -22.24
C PRO A 216 6.65 14.28 -21.49
N THR A 217 5.72 13.99 -20.57
CA THR A 217 5.71 12.75 -19.80
C THR A 217 5.46 11.51 -20.66
N PHE A 218 4.59 11.64 -21.67
CA PHE A 218 4.30 10.55 -22.61
C PHE A 218 5.46 10.32 -23.56
N SER A 219 6.05 11.40 -24.08
CA SER A 219 7.23 11.33 -24.94
C SER A 219 8.39 10.65 -24.24
N ALA A 220 8.73 11.10 -23.02
CA ALA A 220 9.78 10.54 -22.20
C ALA A 220 9.53 9.06 -21.89
N PHE A 221 8.31 8.70 -21.51
CA PHE A 221 7.94 7.32 -21.21
C PHE A 221 8.12 6.39 -22.43
N LEU A 222 7.63 6.79 -23.61
CA LEU A 222 7.74 5.94 -24.81
C LEU A 222 9.18 5.79 -25.31
N THR A 223 9.98 6.85 -25.29
CA THR A 223 11.39 6.79 -25.69
C THR A 223 12.23 5.98 -24.71
N GLN A 224 11.94 6.09 -23.41
CA GLN A 224 12.57 5.26 -22.38
C GLN A 224 12.21 3.79 -22.55
N ALA A 225 10.94 3.47 -22.72
CA ALA A 225 10.48 2.10 -22.93
C ALA A 225 11.11 1.49 -24.21
N ALA A 226 11.11 2.22 -25.32
CA ALA A 226 11.72 1.78 -26.57
C ALA A 226 13.24 1.55 -26.44
N SER A 227 13.92 2.36 -25.61
CA SER A 227 15.34 2.19 -25.33
C SER A 227 15.61 0.94 -24.51
N GLN A 228 14.74 0.62 -23.56
CA GLN A 228 14.86 -0.59 -22.72
C GLN A 228 14.56 -1.89 -23.49
N ASP A 229 13.54 -1.85 -24.36
CA ASP A 229 13.14 -3.01 -25.20
C ASP A 229 14.09 -3.26 -26.36
N ASN A 230 14.97 -2.34 -26.66
CA ASN A 230 15.97 -2.51 -27.73
C ASN A 230 17.05 -3.50 -27.28
N ARG A 231 17.23 -4.59 -28.06
CA ARG A 231 18.23 -5.63 -27.78
C ARG A 231 19.66 -5.10 -27.58
N MET A 232 19.97 -3.96 -28.22
CA MET A 232 21.30 -3.33 -28.13
C MET A 232 21.35 -2.28 -27.01
N GLN A 233 20.27 -2.04 -26.28
CA GLN A 233 20.14 -1.01 -25.24
C GLN A 233 20.60 0.39 -25.67
N LEU A 234 20.50 0.66 -26.98
CA LEU A 234 20.83 1.98 -27.53
C LEU A 234 19.69 2.96 -27.24
N PRO A 235 20.00 4.18 -26.81
CA PRO A 235 18.98 5.16 -26.50
C PRO A 235 18.18 5.53 -27.77
N VAL A 236 16.89 5.32 -27.73
CA VAL A 236 15.95 5.77 -28.77
C VAL A 236 15.55 7.19 -28.44
N GLN A 237 15.96 8.14 -29.27
CA GLN A 237 15.67 9.57 -29.09
C GLN A 237 14.47 10.04 -29.92
N ASP A 238 14.13 9.29 -30.98
CA ASP A 238 13.05 9.66 -31.89
C ASP A 238 11.72 9.00 -31.46
N LEU A 239 10.76 9.84 -31.11
CA LEU A 239 9.40 9.42 -30.75
C LEU A 239 8.70 8.68 -31.90
N LYS A 240 8.91 9.11 -33.19
CA LYS A 240 8.36 8.43 -34.35
C LYS A 240 8.90 6.98 -34.44
N GLN A 241 10.20 6.81 -34.20
CA GLN A 241 10.80 5.48 -34.18
C GLN A 241 10.22 4.61 -33.07
N SER A 242 9.99 5.16 -31.88
CA SER A 242 9.34 4.47 -30.77
C SER A 242 7.94 3.99 -31.14
N ILE A 243 7.14 4.84 -31.74
CA ILE A 243 5.79 4.52 -32.22
C ILE A 243 5.79 3.42 -33.28
N LEU A 244 6.70 3.51 -34.24
CA LEU A 244 6.83 2.50 -35.29
C LEU A 244 7.29 1.14 -34.76
N THR A 245 8.12 1.14 -33.72
CA THR A 245 8.60 -0.09 -33.05
C THR A 245 7.45 -0.82 -32.37
N TYR A 246 6.55 -0.10 -31.73
CA TYR A 246 5.46 -0.71 -30.95
C TYR A 246 4.18 -0.93 -31.76
N GLY A 247 3.91 -0.09 -32.75
CA GLY A 247 2.61 0.00 -33.41
C GLY A 247 1.59 0.82 -32.62
N LEU A 248 0.56 1.32 -33.31
CA LEU A 248 -0.37 2.31 -32.76
C LEU A 248 -1.21 1.75 -31.61
N ASP A 249 -1.74 0.53 -31.74
CA ASP A 249 -2.57 -0.10 -30.72
C ASP A 249 -1.80 -0.32 -29.41
N ARG A 250 -0.56 -0.77 -29.54
CA ARG A 250 0.31 -1.02 -28.39
C ARG A 250 0.65 0.29 -27.69
N VAL A 251 0.98 1.32 -28.44
CA VAL A 251 1.25 2.67 -27.90
C VAL A 251 0.03 3.18 -27.13
N GLY A 252 -1.16 3.02 -27.68
CA GLY A 252 -2.40 3.42 -27.00
C GLY A 252 -2.55 2.77 -25.61
N HIS A 253 -2.42 1.45 -25.52
CA HIS A 253 -2.51 0.75 -24.25
C HIS A 253 -1.39 1.13 -23.26
N MET A 254 -0.16 1.31 -23.76
CA MET A 254 0.98 1.74 -22.92
C MET A 254 0.73 3.12 -22.31
N LEU A 255 0.24 4.07 -23.10
CA LEU A 255 -0.03 5.43 -22.63
C LEU A 255 -1.22 5.49 -21.66
N VAL A 256 -2.28 4.71 -21.92
CA VAL A 256 -3.40 4.57 -20.96
C VAL A 256 -2.91 4.02 -19.63
N GLN A 257 -2.13 2.94 -19.67
CA GLN A 257 -1.60 2.34 -18.45
C GLN A 257 -0.69 3.30 -17.67
N HIS A 258 0.20 4.00 -18.38
CA HIS A 258 1.11 4.99 -17.80
C HIS A 258 0.36 6.16 -17.16
N ALA A 259 -0.57 6.77 -17.91
CA ALA A 259 -1.37 7.87 -17.42
C ALA A 259 -2.26 7.47 -16.23
N LEU A 260 -2.87 6.29 -16.28
CA LEU A 260 -3.64 5.74 -15.17
C LEU A 260 -2.76 5.56 -13.94
N TYR A 261 -1.58 4.96 -14.11
CA TYR A 261 -0.66 4.75 -13.01
C TYR A 261 -0.19 6.07 -12.39
N GLN A 262 0.14 7.07 -13.19
CA GLN A 262 0.47 8.42 -12.71
C GLN A 262 -0.68 9.02 -11.89
N ARG A 263 -1.93 8.89 -12.37
CA ARG A 263 -3.11 9.35 -11.61
C ARG A 263 -3.29 8.62 -10.29
N LEU A 264 -3.07 7.31 -10.26
CA LEU A 264 -3.18 6.51 -9.04
C LEU A 264 -2.12 6.87 -7.99
N SER A 265 -0.91 7.22 -8.44
CA SER A 265 0.24 7.50 -7.56
C SER A 265 0.41 8.96 -7.14
N GLN A 266 -0.53 9.86 -7.51
CA GLN A 266 -0.42 11.31 -7.24
C GLN A 266 -0.33 11.69 -5.75
N HIS A 267 -1.00 10.93 -4.89
CA HIS A 267 -1.09 11.26 -3.47
C HIS A 267 -0.33 10.24 -2.63
N PRO A 268 0.69 10.66 -1.89
CA PRO A 268 1.46 9.77 -1.04
C PRO A 268 0.61 9.28 0.15
N PHE A 269 0.78 8.03 0.52
CA PHE A 269 0.25 7.41 1.73
C PHE A 269 1.17 6.28 2.19
N PRO A 270 1.03 5.77 3.43
CA PRO A 270 2.04 4.89 4.03
C PRO A 270 2.44 3.67 3.21
N LEU A 271 1.48 2.97 2.60
CA LEU A 271 1.74 1.77 1.79
C LEU A 271 1.83 2.04 0.28
N GLN A 272 1.71 3.29 -0.17
CA GLN A 272 1.73 3.64 -1.58
C GLN A 272 2.97 3.10 -2.32
N PRO A 273 4.20 3.16 -1.82
CA PRO A 273 5.35 2.60 -2.52
C PRO A 273 5.26 1.08 -2.72
N TRP A 274 4.70 0.36 -1.74
CA TRP A 274 4.49 -1.09 -1.83
C TRP A 274 3.41 -1.46 -2.84
N PHE A 275 2.29 -0.73 -2.83
CA PHE A 275 1.20 -0.94 -3.79
C PHE A 275 1.61 -0.54 -5.20
N SER A 276 2.42 0.51 -5.34
CA SER A 276 3.01 0.91 -6.61
C SER A 276 3.88 -0.20 -7.19
N ARG A 277 4.79 -0.74 -6.38
CA ARG A 277 5.67 -1.82 -6.80
C ARG A 277 4.89 -3.12 -7.09
N LEU A 278 3.90 -3.45 -6.25
CA LEU A 278 3.01 -4.59 -6.47
C LEU A 278 2.27 -4.48 -7.81
N THR A 279 1.75 -3.30 -8.12
CA THR A 279 1.01 -3.06 -9.36
C THR A 279 1.91 -3.15 -10.58
N GLN A 280 3.10 -2.56 -10.54
CA GLN A 280 4.09 -2.66 -11.62
C GLN A 280 4.51 -4.11 -11.83
N LEU A 281 4.86 -4.81 -10.77
CA LEU A 281 5.26 -6.22 -10.82
C LEU A 281 4.16 -7.11 -11.40
N ALA A 282 2.95 -6.98 -10.89
CA ALA A 282 1.81 -7.78 -11.36
C ALA A 282 1.47 -7.47 -12.83
N ALA A 283 1.53 -6.19 -13.25
CA ALA A 283 1.31 -5.79 -14.62
C ALA A 283 2.38 -6.33 -15.58
N GLN A 284 3.66 -6.32 -15.16
CA GLN A 284 4.75 -6.89 -15.95
C GLN A 284 4.60 -8.42 -16.07
N ILE A 285 4.34 -9.12 -14.97
CA ILE A 285 4.08 -10.57 -15.01
C ILE A 285 2.91 -10.90 -15.95
N ALA A 286 1.83 -10.11 -15.90
CA ALA A 286 0.68 -10.29 -16.77
C ALA A 286 1.06 -10.10 -18.24
N SER A 287 1.88 -9.11 -18.54
CA SER A 287 2.36 -8.86 -19.91
C SER A 287 3.22 -10.03 -20.43
N GLU A 288 4.12 -10.56 -19.63
CA GLU A 288 4.95 -11.70 -19.99
C GLU A 288 4.12 -12.98 -20.21
N LEU A 289 3.17 -13.26 -19.30
CA LEU A 289 2.25 -14.39 -19.46
C LEU A 289 1.37 -14.24 -20.71
N ALA A 290 0.90 -13.04 -20.99
CA ALA A 290 0.07 -12.76 -22.16
C ALA A 290 0.85 -12.87 -23.48
N ALA A 291 2.15 -12.57 -23.49
CA ALA A 291 3.00 -12.76 -24.68
C ALA A 291 3.04 -14.22 -25.16
N ALA A 292 2.84 -15.17 -24.26
CA ALA A 292 2.79 -16.61 -24.55
C ALA A 292 1.36 -17.15 -24.80
N THR A 293 0.33 -16.28 -24.81
CA THR A 293 -1.08 -16.68 -24.95
C THR A 293 -1.80 -15.85 -26.01
N PRO A 294 -2.75 -16.43 -26.76
CA PRO A 294 -3.51 -15.68 -27.76
C PRO A 294 -4.67 -14.85 -27.20
N SER A 295 -4.95 -14.95 -25.87
CA SER A 295 -6.17 -14.38 -25.29
C SER A 295 -6.15 -12.89 -25.05
N LEU A 296 -4.97 -12.31 -24.83
CA LEU A 296 -4.75 -10.90 -24.59
C LEU A 296 -3.42 -10.43 -25.20
N THR A 297 -3.37 -9.18 -25.65
CA THR A 297 -2.07 -8.55 -25.91
C THR A 297 -1.36 -8.28 -24.57
N PRO A 298 -0.03 -8.31 -24.53
CA PRO A 298 0.75 -8.00 -23.32
C PRO A 298 0.33 -6.71 -22.64
N GLN A 299 0.12 -5.65 -23.42
CA GLN A 299 -0.25 -4.33 -22.91
C GLN A 299 -1.67 -4.30 -22.35
N SER A 300 -2.61 -5.01 -23.02
CA SER A 300 -3.97 -5.14 -22.51
C SER A 300 -4.01 -5.91 -21.18
N ALA A 301 -3.17 -6.94 -21.04
CA ALA A 301 -3.04 -7.70 -19.79
C ALA A 301 -2.50 -6.83 -18.64
N GLY A 302 -1.42 -6.07 -18.90
CA GLY A 302 -0.86 -5.12 -17.94
C GLY A 302 -1.88 -4.06 -17.50
N LEU A 303 -2.64 -3.52 -18.45
CA LEU A 303 -3.69 -2.53 -18.17
C LEU A 303 -4.83 -3.12 -17.33
N VAL A 304 -5.32 -4.33 -17.66
CA VAL A 304 -6.37 -5.03 -16.88
C VAL A 304 -5.93 -5.20 -15.43
N VAL A 305 -4.68 -5.64 -15.20
CA VAL A 305 -4.15 -5.83 -13.86
C VAL A 305 -3.98 -4.49 -13.13
N THR A 306 -3.54 -3.44 -13.82
CA THR A 306 -3.44 -2.08 -13.23
C THR A 306 -4.82 -1.59 -12.77
N ILE A 307 -5.86 -1.79 -13.58
CA ILE A 307 -7.24 -1.45 -13.21
C ILE A 307 -7.73 -2.33 -12.05
N ALA A 308 -7.43 -3.63 -12.07
CA ALA A 308 -7.82 -4.54 -11.00
C ALA A 308 -7.22 -4.14 -9.65
N LEU A 309 -5.99 -3.61 -9.62
CA LEU A 309 -5.29 -3.17 -8.43
C LEU A 309 -5.56 -1.70 -8.05
N SER A 310 -6.25 -0.92 -8.89
CA SER A 310 -6.53 0.49 -8.65
C SER A 310 -7.22 0.79 -7.31
N PRO A 311 -8.08 -0.08 -6.73
CA PRO A 311 -8.68 0.16 -5.42
C PRO A 311 -7.66 0.34 -4.29
N LEU A 312 -6.45 -0.22 -4.43
CA LEU A 312 -5.36 -0.04 -3.46
C LEU A 312 -4.94 1.43 -3.31
N PHE A 313 -5.14 2.25 -4.33
CA PHE A 313 -4.76 3.66 -4.36
C PHE A 313 -5.90 4.62 -4.06
N THR A 314 -7.13 4.21 -4.22
CA THR A 314 -8.28 5.11 -4.26
C THR A 314 -9.24 4.93 -3.11
N LEU A 315 -9.28 3.73 -2.51
CA LEU A 315 -10.16 3.49 -1.37
C LEU A 315 -9.63 4.18 -0.10
N PRO A 316 -10.51 4.85 0.64
CA PRO A 316 -10.13 5.59 1.83
C PRO A 316 -9.36 4.76 2.86
N TYR A 317 -9.76 3.52 3.08
CA TYR A 317 -9.15 2.63 4.06
C TYR A 317 -7.65 2.42 3.81
N THR A 318 -7.24 2.29 2.55
CA THR A 318 -5.81 2.09 2.20
C THR A 318 -4.93 3.27 2.53
N LYS A 319 -5.51 4.48 2.60
CA LYS A 319 -4.78 5.72 2.88
C LYS A 319 -4.24 5.80 4.30
N VAL A 320 -4.87 5.10 5.22
CA VAL A 320 -4.47 5.05 6.64
C VAL A 320 -3.82 3.73 7.04
N GLN A 321 -3.80 2.76 6.14
CA GLN A 321 -3.23 1.45 6.40
C GLN A 321 -1.70 1.53 6.43
N ILE A 322 -1.09 0.98 7.49
CA ILE A 322 0.37 0.95 7.67
C ILE A 322 0.95 -0.47 7.61
N THR A 323 0.09 -1.50 7.63
CA THR A 323 0.47 -2.90 7.58
C THR A 323 -0.27 -3.63 6.45
N ILE A 324 0.39 -4.63 5.87
CA ILE A 324 -0.23 -5.52 4.89
C ILE A 324 -0.55 -6.84 5.61
N PRO A 325 -1.81 -7.31 5.57
CA PRO A 325 -2.20 -8.54 6.26
C PRO A 325 -1.40 -9.75 5.78
N ARG A 326 -0.88 -10.55 6.74
CA ARG A 326 -0.10 -11.78 6.47
C ARG A 326 -0.88 -13.06 6.54
N GLN A 327 -2.11 -12.99 7.04
CA GLN A 327 -2.94 -14.19 7.14
C GLN A 327 -3.16 -14.83 5.78
N PRO A 328 -3.26 -16.17 5.68
CA PRO A 328 -3.58 -16.86 4.43
C PRO A 328 -4.89 -16.33 3.86
N ARG A 329 -4.85 -15.79 2.64
CA ARG A 329 -6.02 -15.19 1.98
C ARG A 329 -6.05 -15.54 0.50
N GLN A 330 -7.17 -15.20 -0.14
CA GLN A 330 -7.31 -15.34 -1.59
C GLN A 330 -6.39 -14.33 -2.30
N LEU A 331 -5.22 -14.78 -2.76
CA LEU A 331 -4.22 -13.87 -3.35
C LEU A 331 -4.68 -13.27 -4.68
N PHE A 332 -5.55 -13.93 -5.44
CA PHE A 332 -6.15 -13.42 -6.67
C PHE A 332 -7.25 -12.37 -6.44
N ASN A 333 -7.66 -12.17 -5.19
CA ASN A 333 -8.69 -11.20 -4.82
C ASN A 333 -8.08 -9.98 -4.13
N VAL A 334 -8.14 -8.82 -4.80
CA VAL A 334 -7.57 -7.56 -4.32
C VAL A 334 -8.21 -7.08 -3.02
N ALA A 335 -9.51 -7.34 -2.82
CA ALA A 335 -10.21 -6.93 -1.59
C ALA A 335 -9.56 -7.51 -0.32
N THR A 336 -8.85 -8.63 -0.42
CA THR A 336 -8.14 -9.23 0.71
C THR A 336 -6.89 -8.47 1.17
N LEU A 337 -6.39 -7.53 0.38
CA LEU A 337 -5.34 -6.59 0.80
C LEU A 337 -5.90 -5.37 1.54
N LEU A 338 -7.20 -5.10 1.37
CA LEU A 338 -7.82 -3.88 1.86
C LEU A 338 -8.27 -4.02 3.31
N HIS A 339 -8.85 -5.16 3.69
CA HIS A 339 -9.48 -5.31 5.01
C HIS A 339 -9.48 -6.75 5.50
N PRO A 340 -9.47 -6.99 6.83
CA PRO A 340 -9.65 -8.31 7.42
C PRO A 340 -10.96 -9.01 7.02
N GLN A 341 -12.03 -8.25 6.74
CA GLN A 341 -13.32 -8.75 6.28
C GLN A 341 -13.57 -8.29 4.84
N PRO A 342 -12.99 -8.97 3.84
CA PRO A 342 -13.03 -8.52 2.46
C PRO A 342 -14.44 -8.49 1.87
N GLU A 343 -15.36 -9.30 2.39
CA GLU A 343 -16.75 -9.40 1.90
C GLU A 343 -17.47 -8.06 1.96
N LYS A 344 -17.25 -7.28 3.00
CA LYS A 344 -17.85 -5.95 3.17
C LYS A 344 -17.39 -4.95 2.09
N TRP A 345 -16.22 -5.19 1.51
CA TRP A 345 -15.59 -4.28 0.56
C TRP A 345 -15.70 -4.71 -0.90
N LEU A 346 -16.11 -5.96 -1.15
CA LEU A 346 -16.20 -6.51 -2.51
C LEU A 346 -17.09 -5.67 -3.43
N ALA A 347 -18.23 -5.18 -2.95
CA ALA A 347 -19.13 -4.36 -3.73
C ALA A 347 -18.48 -3.01 -4.11
N SER A 348 -17.86 -2.33 -3.13
CA SER A 348 -17.17 -1.05 -3.36
C SER A 348 -15.98 -1.20 -4.29
N VAL A 349 -15.20 -2.27 -4.14
CA VAL A 349 -14.06 -2.59 -5.03
C VAL A 349 -14.54 -2.77 -6.47
N ARG A 350 -15.57 -3.58 -6.69
CA ARG A 350 -16.14 -3.83 -8.03
C ARG A 350 -16.74 -2.56 -8.64
N GLN A 351 -17.51 -1.83 -7.87
CA GLN A 351 -18.09 -0.56 -8.33
C GLN A 351 -17.00 0.42 -8.76
N HIS A 352 -15.94 0.55 -7.97
CA HIS A 352 -14.81 1.43 -8.29
C HIS A 352 -14.11 0.97 -9.57
N GLN A 353 -13.79 -0.32 -9.68
CA GLN A 353 -13.15 -0.88 -10.88
C GLN A 353 -14.01 -0.68 -12.14
N GLN A 354 -15.31 -0.91 -12.05
CA GLN A 354 -16.22 -0.73 -13.19
C GLN A 354 -16.36 0.74 -13.60
N SER A 355 -16.48 1.65 -12.62
CA SER A 355 -16.53 3.08 -12.91
C SER A 355 -15.25 3.58 -13.58
N LEU A 356 -14.10 3.05 -13.19
CA LEU A 356 -12.81 3.39 -13.78
C LEU A 356 -12.70 2.91 -15.23
N VAL A 357 -13.07 1.64 -15.50
CA VAL A 357 -13.06 1.07 -16.86
C VAL A 357 -13.93 1.91 -17.81
N THR A 358 -15.13 2.30 -17.34
CA THR A 358 -16.06 3.12 -18.13
C THR A 358 -15.50 4.52 -18.39
N ALA A 359 -14.99 5.17 -17.36
CA ALA A 359 -14.45 6.53 -17.45
C ALA A 359 -13.21 6.61 -18.36
N TRP A 360 -12.38 5.57 -18.37
CA TRP A 360 -11.19 5.45 -19.21
C TRP A 360 -11.48 4.83 -20.59
N GLN A 361 -12.75 4.70 -20.97
CA GLN A 361 -13.22 4.25 -22.27
C GLN A 361 -12.57 2.93 -22.76
N GLN A 362 -12.40 1.98 -21.81
CA GLN A 362 -11.78 0.70 -22.15
C GLN A 362 -12.75 -0.22 -22.88
N GLN A 363 -12.17 -1.13 -23.67
CA GLN A 363 -12.93 -2.05 -24.52
C GLN A 363 -13.83 -3.01 -23.70
N THR A 364 -14.83 -3.59 -24.38
CA THR A 364 -15.78 -4.54 -23.77
C THR A 364 -15.09 -5.75 -23.12
N LEU A 365 -13.94 -6.19 -23.66
CA LEU A 365 -13.18 -7.31 -23.11
C LEU A 365 -12.63 -6.99 -21.72
N GLN A 366 -11.98 -5.83 -21.54
CA GLN A 366 -11.46 -5.40 -20.23
C GLN A 366 -12.59 -5.26 -19.22
N THR A 367 -13.72 -4.69 -19.62
CA THR A 367 -14.90 -4.55 -18.77
C THR A 367 -15.40 -5.91 -18.25
N LYS A 368 -15.50 -6.90 -19.16
CA LYS A 368 -15.92 -8.25 -18.79
C LYS A 368 -14.91 -8.97 -17.88
N LEU A 369 -13.61 -8.81 -18.14
CA LEU A 369 -12.55 -9.40 -17.31
C LEU A 369 -12.54 -8.81 -15.90
N ILE A 370 -12.66 -7.49 -15.78
CA ILE A 370 -12.73 -6.82 -14.48
C ILE A 370 -13.95 -7.28 -13.67
N ALA A 371 -15.08 -7.50 -14.31
CA ALA A 371 -16.27 -8.05 -13.64
C ALA A 371 -16.07 -9.49 -13.11
N CYS A 372 -15.10 -10.23 -13.65
CA CYS A 372 -14.73 -11.57 -13.21
C CYS A 372 -13.64 -11.58 -12.13
N CYS A 373 -12.97 -10.46 -11.84
CA CYS A 373 -11.89 -10.43 -10.86
C CYS A 373 -12.34 -11.00 -9.49
N GLY A 374 -11.46 -11.80 -8.87
CA GLY A 374 -11.72 -12.44 -7.58
C GLY A 374 -12.58 -13.72 -7.65
N ARG A 375 -12.92 -14.23 -8.85
CA ARG A 375 -13.58 -15.53 -9.03
C ARG A 375 -12.56 -16.63 -9.30
N LEU A 376 -12.98 -17.89 -9.09
CA LEU A 376 -12.19 -19.04 -9.51
C LEU A 376 -12.25 -19.22 -11.03
N PRO A 377 -11.24 -19.82 -11.68
CA PRO A 377 -11.19 -20.00 -13.14
C PRO A 377 -12.42 -20.70 -13.74
N LEU A 378 -12.94 -21.73 -13.08
CA LEU A 378 -14.10 -22.48 -13.58
C LEU A 378 -15.42 -21.72 -13.47
N ASP A 379 -15.49 -20.69 -12.60
CA ASP A 379 -16.66 -19.82 -12.42
C ASP A 379 -16.71 -18.67 -13.46
N VAL A 380 -15.77 -18.68 -14.40
CA VAL A 380 -15.64 -17.66 -15.43
C VAL A 380 -16.00 -18.25 -16.81
N PRO A 381 -16.72 -17.49 -17.67
CA PRO A 381 -17.04 -17.94 -19.03
C PRO A 381 -15.81 -18.42 -19.79
N ALA A 382 -15.94 -19.51 -20.54
CA ALA A 382 -14.82 -20.14 -21.24
C ALA A 382 -14.04 -19.19 -22.14
N SER A 383 -14.73 -18.25 -22.81
CA SER A 383 -14.10 -17.22 -23.67
C SER A 383 -13.22 -16.21 -22.93
N LEU A 384 -13.40 -16.04 -21.63
CA LEU A 384 -12.63 -15.11 -20.79
C LEU A 384 -11.63 -15.85 -19.88
N ARG A 385 -11.73 -17.15 -19.78
CA ARG A 385 -11.06 -17.96 -18.76
C ARG A 385 -9.54 -17.86 -18.83
N GLN A 386 -8.95 -17.95 -20.02
CA GLN A 386 -7.51 -17.86 -20.18
C GLN A 386 -6.98 -16.47 -19.76
N ALA A 387 -7.62 -15.41 -20.23
CA ALA A 387 -7.27 -14.04 -19.86
C ALA A 387 -7.43 -13.78 -18.35
N HIS A 388 -8.47 -14.35 -17.76
CA HIS A 388 -8.71 -14.30 -16.31
C HIS A 388 -7.62 -15.05 -15.52
N CYS A 389 -7.20 -16.24 -15.99
CA CYS A 389 -6.10 -16.99 -15.41
C CYS A 389 -4.78 -16.22 -15.46
N VAL A 390 -4.48 -15.57 -16.59
CA VAL A 390 -3.29 -14.70 -16.74
C VAL A 390 -3.32 -13.57 -15.70
N ALA A 391 -4.41 -12.84 -15.60
CA ALA A 391 -4.54 -11.74 -14.65
C ALA A 391 -4.48 -12.21 -13.18
N GLY A 392 -5.18 -13.28 -12.83
CA GLY A 392 -5.20 -13.81 -11.48
C GLY A 392 -3.85 -14.40 -11.05
N LEU A 393 -3.19 -15.16 -11.93
CA LEU A 393 -1.88 -15.75 -11.66
C LEU A 393 -0.80 -14.68 -11.48
N SER A 394 -0.84 -13.62 -12.27
CA SER A 394 0.09 -12.49 -12.14
C SER A 394 -0.04 -11.79 -10.79
N ILE A 395 -1.25 -11.58 -10.28
CA ILE A 395 -1.51 -11.01 -8.96
C ILE A 395 -1.03 -11.96 -7.86
N ILE A 396 -1.29 -13.27 -7.99
CA ILE A 396 -0.83 -14.28 -7.03
C ILE A 396 0.69 -14.27 -6.94
N TRP A 397 1.40 -14.37 -8.05
CA TRP A 397 2.86 -14.40 -8.05
C TRP A 397 3.45 -13.09 -7.55
N ALA A 398 2.92 -11.94 -7.96
CA ALA A 398 3.39 -10.65 -7.46
C ALA A 398 3.25 -10.54 -5.94
N ARG A 399 2.13 -10.99 -5.37
CA ARG A 399 1.91 -10.98 -3.92
C ARG A 399 2.79 -11.97 -3.18
N GLN A 400 3.03 -13.14 -3.74
CA GLN A 400 3.94 -14.13 -3.16
C GLN A 400 5.40 -13.64 -3.19
N TRP A 401 5.84 -13.15 -4.35
CA TRP A 401 7.25 -12.78 -4.52
C TRP A 401 7.64 -11.48 -3.83
N LEU A 402 6.76 -10.48 -3.85
CA LEU A 402 7.05 -9.16 -3.24
C LEU A 402 6.68 -9.11 -1.76
N LEU A 403 5.53 -9.67 -1.37
CA LEU A 403 4.96 -9.51 -0.04
C LEU A 403 5.11 -10.78 0.82
N ASP A 404 5.63 -11.87 0.26
CA ASP A 404 5.79 -13.16 0.95
C ASP A 404 4.48 -13.65 1.61
N GLN A 405 3.34 -13.43 0.93
CA GLN A 405 2.03 -13.78 1.47
C GLN A 405 1.76 -15.29 1.36
N PRO A 406 1.29 -15.93 2.45
CA PRO A 406 0.99 -17.35 2.45
C PRO A 406 -0.26 -17.67 1.61
N VAL A 407 -0.26 -18.87 1.04
CA VAL A 407 -1.33 -19.37 0.15
C VAL A 407 -2.43 -20.02 0.97
N CYS A 408 -3.67 -19.53 0.84
CA CYS A 408 -4.86 -20.19 1.40
C CYS A 408 -5.41 -21.27 0.45
N GLU A 409 -6.36 -22.06 0.93
CA GLU A 409 -6.95 -23.16 0.15
C GLU A 409 -7.61 -22.69 -1.16
N SER A 410 -8.35 -21.57 -1.14
CA SER A 410 -8.94 -20.99 -2.36
C SER A 410 -7.88 -20.55 -3.37
N THR A 411 -6.72 -20.07 -2.92
CA THR A 411 -5.61 -19.74 -3.83
C THR A 411 -4.97 -20.98 -4.41
N LYS A 412 -4.82 -22.05 -3.63
CA LYS A 412 -4.35 -23.35 -4.15
C LYS A 412 -5.31 -23.88 -5.21
N GLN A 413 -6.62 -23.79 -4.97
CA GLN A 413 -7.65 -24.18 -5.92
C GLN A 413 -7.57 -23.37 -7.22
N PHE A 414 -7.37 -22.05 -7.13
CA PHE A 414 -7.16 -21.21 -8.32
C PHE A 414 -5.93 -21.68 -9.12
N ILE A 415 -4.80 -21.90 -8.45
CA ILE A 415 -3.55 -22.38 -9.08
C ILE A 415 -3.77 -23.76 -9.72
N GLN A 416 -4.44 -24.69 -9.02
CA GLN A 416 -4.71 -26.03 -9.52
C GLN A 416 -5.60 -26.01 -10.76
N GLN A 417 -6.71 -25.26 -10.74
CA GLN A 417 -7.60 -25.12 -11.90
C GLN A 417 -6.86 -24.48 -13.08
N THR A 418 -6.07 -23.43 -12.82
CA THR A 418 -5.26 -22.78 -13.87
C THR A 418 -4.26 -23.75 -14.46
N ARG A 419 -3.57 -24.56 -13.63
CA ARG A 419 -2.59 -25.56 -14.10
C ARG A 419 -3.24 -26.66 -14.93
N GLN A 420 -4.44 -27.09 -14.57
CA GLN A 420 -5.19 -28.09 -15.35
C GLN A 420 -5.62 -27.58 -16.73
N LEU A 421 -6.01 -26.29 -16.79
CA LEU A 421 -6.51 -25.66 -18.01
C LEU A 421 -5.39 -25.15 -18.93
N TYR A 422 -4.33 -24.61 -18.35
CA TYR A 422 -3.23 -23.92 -19.05
C TYR A 422 -1.87 -24.24 -18.40
N PRO A 423 -1.38 -25.50 -18.51
CA PRO A 423 -0.14 -25.93 -17.86
C PRO A 423 1.08 -25.13 -18.31
N ASP A 424 1.10 -24.68 -19.57
CA ASP A 424 2.23 -23.98 -20.18
C ASP A 424 2.56 -22.66 -19.47
N LEU A 425 1.58 -22.00 -18.83
CA LEU A 425 1.80 -20.77 -18.08
C LEU A 425 2.80 -20.96 -16.92
N PHE A 426 2.82 -22.13 -16.32
CA PHE A 426 3.71 -22.41 -15.17
C PHE A 426 5.15 -22.69 -15.59
N GLY A 427 5.36 -23.14 -16.83
CA GLY A 427 6.70 -23.30 -17.38
C GLY A 427 7.45 -21.97 -17.56
N LEU A 428 6.73 -20.87 -17.62
CA LEU A 428 7.28 -19.52 -17.79
C LEU A 428 7.77 -18.89 -16.46
N GLU A 429 7.36 -19.43 -15.32
CA GLU A 429 7.64 -18.85 -14.01
C GLU A 429 9.13 -18.51 -13.75
N PRO A 430 10.11 -19.43 -14.00
CA PRO A 430 11.51 -19.12 -13.76
C PRO A 430 12.04 -18.00 -14.65
N LEU A 431 11.63 -17.98 -15.92
CA LEU A 431 11.99 -16.95 -16.88
C LEU A 431 11.45 -15.57 -16.46
N ILE A 432 10.14 -15.52 -16.19
CA ILE A 432 9.47 -14.28 -15.76
C ILE A 432 10.09 -13.76 -14.47
N ARG A 433 10.37 -14.63 -13.50
CA ARG A 433 10.97 -14.25 -12.23
C ARG A 433 12.36 -13.62 -12.41
N SER A 434 13.14 -14.11 -13.36
CA SER A 434 14.45 -13.52 -13.68
C SER A 434 14.29 -12.14 -14.35
N GLN A 435 13.33 -11.97 -15.24
CA GLN A 435 13.06 -10.71 -15.94
C GLN A 435 12.56 -9.60 -15.00
N VAL A 436 11.75 -9.97 -14.00
CA VAL A 436 11.21 -9.00 -13.03
C VAL A 436 12.07 -8.85 -11.78
N SER A 437 13.27 -9.40 -11.76
CA SER A 437 14.15 -9.42 -10.57
C SER A 437 14.43 -8.03 -10.01
N ALA A 438 14.60 -7.02 -10.87
CA ALA A 438 14.77 -5.63 -10.46
C ALA A 438 13.55 -5.08 -9.70
N LEU A 439 12.33 -5.49 -10.09
CA LEU A 439 11.10 -5.11 -9.40
C LEU A 439 10.89 -5.87 -8.08
N LEU A 440 11.57 -6.99 -7.87
CA LEU A 440 11.54 -7.73 -6.61
C LEU A 440 12.47 -7.12 -5.54
N ALA A 441 13.43 -6.30 -5.95
CA ALA A 441 14.21 -5.51 -5.01
C ALA A 441 13.28 -4.67 -4.13
N CYS A 442 13.70 -4.42 -2.89
CA CYS A 442 12.92 -3.57 -1.99
C CYS A 442 12.66 -2.23 -2.70
N PRO A 443 11.40 -1.72 -2.72
CA PRO A 443 11.07 -0.46 -3.43
C PRO A 443 11.89 0.75 -2.99
N LEU A 444 12.79 0.57 -2.07
CA LEU A 444 13.59 1.56 -1.36
C LEU A 444 15.06 1.58 -1.76
N ASN A 445 15.48 0.67 -2.63
CA ASN A 445 16.86 0.71 -3.15
C ASN A 445 17.01 1.71 -4.31
N GLU A 446 15.94 2.39 -4.71
CA GLU A 446 15.91 3.31 -5.85
C GLU A 446 15.87 4.80 -5.44
N PHE A 447 15.99 5.10 -4.12
CA PHE A 447 16.03 6.48 -3.60
C PHE A 447 17.32 6.79 -2.86
#